data_23dcf665f8a81794f80f23f1d04d9a34
#
_entry.id   23dcf665f8a81794f80f23f1d04d9a34
#
_cell.length_a   1.000
_cell.length_b   1.000
_cell.length_c   1.000
_cell.angle_alpha   90.00
_cell.angle_beta   90.00
_cell.angle_gamma   90.00
#
_symmetry.space_group_name_H-M   'P 1'
#
loop_
_entity.id
_entity.type
_entity.pdbx_description
1 polymer ?
#
loop_
_entity_poly.entity_id
_entity_poly.type
_entity_poly.pdbx_seq_one_letter_code
_entity_poly.pdbx_strand_id
1 'polypeptide(L)'
;MILVVAAIIKKQNKYLIAKRSSHKEHGGRWEFPGGKIEEGETPEIALERELFEELNIKTRIGSFIMSATHDYERFRIKLMAYEATQLSGEFTLSEHDEIAWVTAAQMKSYHMSKADLSIIDYLMKN
;
A
#
# COMPACT_ATOMS: atom_id res chain seq x y z
N MET A 1 -6.55 15.83 -9.26
CA MET A 1 -6.64 14.51 -8.62
C MET A 1 -5.26 13.87 -8.52
N ILE A 2 -4.94 13.32 -7.37
CA ILE A 2 -3.65 12.66 -7.15
C ILE A 2 -3.84 11.16 -7.35
N LEU A 3 -3.01 10.56 -8.20
CA LEU A 3 -3.08 9.12 -8.47
C LEU A 3 -2.07 8.40 -7.56
N VAL A 4 -2.56 7.43 -6.81
CA VAL A 4 -1.79 6.67 -5.82
C VAL A 4 -1.99 5.18 -6.08
N VAL A 5 -0.93 4.40 -5.94
CA VAL A 5 -0.97 2.94 -6.08
C VAL A 5 -0.65 2.27 -4.76
N ALA A 6 -1.28 1.14 -4.51
CA ALA A 6 -1.06 0.34 -3.31
C ALA A 6 -0.85 -1.12 -3.68
N ALA A 7 0.07 -1.77 -2.98
CA ALA A 7 0.40 -3.17 -3.22
C ALA A 7 -0.32 -4.08 -2.23
N ILE A 8 -0.97 -5.09 -2.77
CA ILE A 8 -1.57 -6.16 -1.98
C ILE A 8 -0.65 -7.36 -2.12
N ILE A 9 0.25 -7.51 -1.16
CA ILE A 9 1.22 -8.59 -1.13
C ILE A 9 0.71 -9.62 -0.14
N LYS A 10 0.35 -10.80 -0.65
CA LYS A 10 -0.25 -11.85 0.15
C LYS A 10 0.71 -13.02 0.31
N LYS A 11 0.85 -13.51 1.52
CA LYS A 11 1.57 -14.73 1.85
C LYS A 11 0.67 -15.59 2.72
N GLN A 12 0.30 -16.76 2.21
CA GLN A 12 -0.69 -17.61 2.87
C GLN A 12 -1.98 -16.83 3.01
N ASN A 13 -2.47 -16.60 4.20
CA ASN A 13 -3.70 -15.84 4.43
C ASN A 13 -3.45 -14.46 5.01
N LYS A 14 -2.24 -13.94 4.90
CA LYS A 14 -1.84 -12.68 5.49
C LYS A 14 -1.34 -11.70 4.45
N TYR A 15 -1.56 -10.43 4.74
CA TYR A 15 -1.17 -9.31 3.87
C TYR A 15 -0.12 -8.45 4.54
N LEU A 16 0.78 -7.90 3.73
CA LEU A 16 1.80 -6.98 4.22
C LEU A 16 1.22 -5.59 4.42
N ILE A 17 1.38 -5.06 5.63
CA ILE A 17 1.09 -3.65 5.92
C ILE A 17 2.31 -3.02 6.57
N ALA A 18 2.41 -1.70 6.47
CA ALA A 18 3.57 -0.95 6.96
C ALA A 18 3.11 0.24 7.78
N LYS A 19 3.83 0.51 8.86
CA LYS A 19 3.51 1.63 9.75
C LYS A 19 4.30 2.85 9.33
N ARG A 20 3.60 3.91 8.98
CA ARG A 20 4.20 5.16 8.53
C ARG A 20 5.05 5.77 9.64
N SER A 21 6.24 6.27 9.26
CA SER A 21 7.18 6.86 10.22
C SER A 21 6.52 7.97 11.03
N SER A 22 6.80 8.00 12.32
CA SER A 22 6.25 8.99 13.25
C SER A 22 6.66 10.43 12.90
N HIS A 23 7.72 10.60 12.11
CA HIS A 23 8.20 11.92 11.68
C HIS A 23 7.43 12.48 10.49
N LYS A 24 6.62 11.67 9.84
CA LYS A 24 5.89 12.06 8.65
C LYS A 24 4.49 12.52 8.97
N GLU A 25 3.89 13.27 8.04
CA GLU A 25 2.49 13.62 8.11
C GLU A 25 1.67 12.32 8.15
N HIS A 26 0.68 12.26 9.04
CA HIS A 26 -0.11 11.07 9.34
C HIS A 26 0.75 9.92 9.88
N GLY A 27 1.84 10.24 10.55
CA GLY A 27 2.73 9.24 11.15
C GLY A 27 2.03 8.36 12.15
N GLY A 28 2.49 7.11 12.26
CA GLY A 28 1.91 6.13 13.15
C GLY A 28 0.73 5.37 12.59
N ARG A 29 0.22 5.77 11.43
CA ARG A 29 -0.85 5.03 10.75
C ARG A 29 -0.26 3.89 9.93
N TRP A 30 -1.00 2.80 9.86
CA TRP A 30 -0.64 1.66 9.04
C TRP A 30 -1.26 1.79 7.66
N GLU A 31 -0.58 1.28 6.65
CA GLU A 31 -1.03 1.39 5.27
C GLU A 31 -0.53 0.21 4.44
N PHE A 32 -1.19 -0.03 3.30
CA PHE A 32 -0.61 -0.89 2.28
C PHE A 32 0.54 -0.12 1.64
N PRO A 33 1.69 -0.76 1.40
CA PRO A 33 2.81 -0.04 0.80
C PRO A 33 2.50 0.42 -0.62
N GLY A 34 3.05 1.55 -0.99
CA GLY A 34 2.85 2.15 -2.30
C GLY A 34 3.15 3.64 -2.27
N GLY A 35 2.60 4.37 -3.22
CA GLY A 35 2.83 5.80 -3.29
C GLY A 35 2.27 6.44 -4.54
N LYS A 36 2.70 7.66 -4.80
CA LYS A 36 2.21 8.46 -5.93
C LYS A 36 2.79 7.96 -7.26
N ILE A 37 1.95 8.02 -8.28
CA ILE A 37 2.38 7.80 -9.66
C ILE A 37 3.04 9.08 -10.15
N GLU A 38 4.26 8.97 -10.67
CA GLU A 38 4.97 10.10 -11.25
C GLU A 38 4.64 10.23 -12.73
N GLU A 39 4.88 11.41 -13.27
CA GLU A 39 4.63 11.68 -14.68
C GLU A 39 5.37 10.69 -15.56
N GLY A 40 4.67 10.13 -16.53
CA GLY A 40 5.24 9.17 -17.48
C GLY A 40 5.23 7.73 -17.01
N GLU A 41 4.84 7.48 -15.77
CA GLU A 41 4.78 6.11 -15.24
C GLU A 41 3.40 5.49 -15.44
N THR A 42 3.39 4.18 -15.72
CA THR A 42 2.17 3.39 -15.56
C THR A 42 1.98 3.11 -14.06
N PRO A 43 0.76 2.74 -13.63
CA PRO A 43 0.56 2.35 -12.22
C PRO A 43 1.49 1.22 -11.79
N GLU A 44 1.69 0.23 -12.65
CA GLU A 44 2.54 -0.92 -12.33
C GLU A 44 4.00 -0.53 -12.14
N ILE A 45 4.51 0.33 -13.02
CA ILE A 45 5.90 0.82 -12.92
C ILE A 45 6.07 1.65 -11.64
N ALA A 46 5.10 2.51 -11.36
CA ALA A 46 5.13 3.34 -10.16
C ALA A 46 5.17 2.47 -8.90
N LEU A 47 4.33 1.43 -8.85
CA LEU A 47 4.27 0.57 -7.69
C LEU A 47 5.56 -0.22 -7.50
N GLU A 48 6.12 -0.76 -8.57
CA GLU A 48 7.39 -1.48 -8.51
C GLU A 48 8.50 -0.57 -7.99
N ARG A 49 8.56 0.67 -8.46
CA ARG A 49 9.52 1.66 -7.99
C ARG A 49 9.34 1.98 -6.51
N GLU A 50 8.10 2.25 -6.09
CA GLU A 50 7.81 2.58 -4.69
C GLU A 50 8.19 1.46 -3.74
N LEU A 51 7.89 0.21 -4.10
CA LEU A 51 8.22 -0.94 -3.26
C LEU A 51 9.74 -1.11 -3.14
N PHE A 52 10.47 -0.86 -4.21
CA PHE A 52 11.92 -0.91 -4.16
C PHE A 52 12.49 0.22 -3.29
N GLU A 53 12.03 1.44 -3.49
CA GLU A 53 12.52 2.61 -2.75
C GLU A 53 12.20 2.52 -1.25
N GLU A 54 10.98 2.13 -0.91
CA GLU A 54 10.53 2.15 0.48
C GLU A 54 10.88 0.91 1.27
N LEU A 55 10.90 -0.25 0.63
CA LEU A 55 11.05 -1.53 1.32
C LEU A 55 12.27 -2.34 0.88
N ASN A 56 12.96 -1.90 -0.16
CA ASN A 56 14.12 -2.60 -0.73
C ASN A 56 13.79 -4.00 -1.26
N ILE A 57 12.61 -4.20 -1.80
CA ILE A 57 12.22 -5.47 -2.38
C ILE A 57 11.98 -5.34 -3.88
N LYS A 58 12.31 -6.41 -4.61
CA LYS A 58 11.93 -6.55 -6.01
C LYS A 58 10.61 -7.29 -6.09
N THR A 59 9.70 -6.79 -6.91
CA THR A 59 8.36 -7.34 -7.01
C THR A 59 7.95 -7.52 -8.45
N ARG A 60 6.99 -8.43 -8.64
CA ARG A 60 6.23 -8.52 -9.88
C ARG A 60 4.83 -8.00 -9.58
N ILE A 61 4.40 -6.99 -10.34
CA ILE A 61 3.06 -6.43 -10.17
C ILE A 61 2.11 -7.25 -11.01
N GLY A 62 1.06 -7.72 -10.38
CA GLY A 62 0.05 -8.58 -11.01
C GLY A 62 -1.22 -7.84 -11.37
N SER A 63 -2.35 -8.47 -11.07
CA SER A 63 -3.66 -7.98 -11.51
C SER A 63 -4.12 -6.74 -10.74
N PHE A 64 -4.80 -5.86 -11.45
CA PHE A 64 -5.55 -4.77 -10.83
C PHE A 64 -6.68 -5.37 -9.98
N ILE A 65 -6.82 -4.89 -8.75
CA ILE A 65 -7.83 -5.40 -7.82
C ILE A 65 -9.04 -4.48 -7.77
N MET A 66 -8.81 -3.22 -7.43
CA MET A 66 -9.89 -2.26 -7.27
C MET A 66 -9.32 -0.85 -7.21
N SER A 67 -10.20 0.13 -7.38
CA SER A 67 -9.84 1.52 -7.13
C SER A 67 -10.92 2.19 -6.29
N ALA A 68 -10.52 3.23 -5.58
CA ALA A 68 -11.43 4.04 -4.79
C ALA A 68 -10.96 5.48 -4.81
N THR A 69 -11.92 6.39 -4.83
CA THR A 69 -11.64 7.82 -4.75
C THR A 69 -11.87 8.27 -3.32
N HIS A 70 -10.96 9.06 -2.81
CA HIS A 70 -11.06 9.57 -1.45
C HIS A 70 -10.83 11.09 -1.44
N ASP A 71 -11.78 11.82 -0.84
CA ASP A 71 -11.70 13.27 -0.76
C ASP A 71 -11.08 13.72 0.54
N TYR A 72 -10.01 14.49 0.43
CA TYR A 72 -9.45 15.23 1.54
C TYR A 72 -9.87 16.69 1.39
N GLU A 73 -9.66 17.49 2.41
CA GLU A 73 -10.10 18.87 2.42
C GLU A 73 -9.62 19.68 1.22
N ARG A 74 -8.37 19.48 0.80
CA ARG A 74 -7.75 20.27 -0.26
C ARG A 74 -7.49 19.52 -1.56
N PHE A 75 -7.71 18.21 -1.57
CA PHE A 75 -7.40 17.41 -2.76
C PHE A 75 -8.16 16.11 -2.74
N ARG A 76 -8.15 15.47 -3.89
CA ARG A 76 -8.79 14.16 -4.08
C ARG A 76 -7.75 13.16 -4.52
N ILE A 77 -7.78 11.97 -3.93
CA ILE A 77 -6.93 10.85 -4.26
C ILE A 77 -7.74 9.79 -5.00
N LYS A 78 -7.17 9.25 -6.07
CA LYS A 78 -7.64 7.99 -6.64
C LYS A 78 -6.62 6.93 -6.26
N LEU A 79 -7.02 5.99 -5.42
CA LEU A 79 -6.18 4.90 -4.96
C LEU A 79 -6.46 3.66 -5.79
N MET A 80 -5.42 3.10 -6.40
CA MET A 80 -5.51 1.89 -7.22
C MET A 80 -4.72 0.78 -6.57
N ALA A 81 -5.39 -0.33 -6.28
CA ALA A 81 -4.76 -1.48 -5.63
C ALA A 81 -4.44 -2.56 -6.66
N TYR A 82 -3.23 -3.11 -6.56
CA TYR A 82 -2.74 -4.18 -7.44
C TYR A 82 -2.19 -5.31 -6.61
N GLU A 83 -2.35 -6.52 -7.08
CA GLU A 83 -1.63 -7.66 -6.52
C GLU A 83 -0.14 -7.48 -6.80
N ALA A 84 0.70 -7.88 -5.86
CA ALA A 84 2.15 -7.86 -6.04
C ALA A 84 2.76 -9.08 -5.37
N THR A 85 3.80 -9.61 -6.01
CA THR A 85 4.55 -10.76 -5.51
C THR A 85 5.98 -10.34 -5.26
N GLN A 86 6.48 -10.60 -4.06
CA GLN A 86 7.88 -10.35 -3.74
C GLN A 86 8.74 -11.41 -4.43
N LEU A 87 9.65 -10.96 -5.28
CA LEU A 87 10.57 -11.85 -6.00
C LEU A 87 11.88 -12.04 -5.25
N SER A 88 12.39 -10.99 -4.62
CA SER A 88 13.66 -11.03 -3.89
C SER A 88 13.81 -9.80 -3.02
N GLY A 89 14.87 -9.78 -2.21
CA GLY A 89 15.24 -8.67 -1.36
C GLY A 89 14.88 -8.91 0.09
N GLU A 90 15.64 -8.26 0.96
CA GLU A 90 15.36 -8.24 2.39
C GLU A 90 14.80 -6.86 2.74
N PHE A 91 13.77 -6.85 3.57
CA PHE A 91 13.15 -5.58 3.96
C PHE A 91 14.13 -4.64 4.64
N THR A 92 14.28 -3.45 4.04
CA THR A 92 14.99 -2.33 4.64
C THR A 92 14.05 -1.15 4.54
N LEU A 93 13.65 -0.61 5.68
CA LEU A 93 12.60 0.40 5.75
C LEU A 93 13.21 1.80 5.70
N SER A 94 12.76 2.62 4.74
CA SER A 94 13.21 4.01 4.63
C SER A 94 12.11 4.99 5.02
N GLU A 95 10.85 4.62 4.81
CA GLU A 95 9.70 5.51 5.04
C GLU A 95 8.79 5.02 6.16
N HIS A 96 9.07 3.85 6.68
CA HIS A 96 8.20 3.19 7.67
C HIS A 96 9.01 2.78 8.90
N ASP A 97 8.33 2.74 10.05
CA ASP A 97 8.94 2.31 11.31
C ASP A 97 8.90 0.80 11.48
N GLU A 98 7.88 0.14 10.94
CA GLU A 98 7.76 -1.32 11.02
C GLU A 98 6.82 -1.86 9.96
N ILE A 99 6.89 -3.18 9.76
CA ILE A 99 5.97 -3.90 8.88
C ILE A 99 5.31 -5.03 9.67
N ALA A 100 4.17 -5.50 9.17
CA ALA A 100 3.46 -6.64 9.77
C ALA A 100 2.75 -7.43 8.69
N TRP A 101 2.61 -8.74 8.94
CA TRP A 101 1.82 -9.63 8.12
C TRP A 101 0.55 -9.97 8.88
N VAL A 102 -0.60 -9.57 8.37
CA VAL A 102 -1.87 -9.69 9.09
C VAL A 102 -2.98 -10.15 8.15
N THR A 103 -3.99 -10.81 8.73
CA THR A 103 -5.20 -11.13 7.96
C THR A 103 -6.03 -9.87 7.76
N ALA A 104 -6.94 -9.90 6.79
CA ALA A 104 -7.83 -8.76 6.56
C ALA A 104 -8.62 -8.41 7.82
N ALA A 105 -9.11 -9.43 8.53
CA ALA A 105 -9.87 -9.22 9.77
C ALA A 105 -9.01 -8.53 10.84
N GLN A 106 -7.75 -8.90 10.97
CA GLN A 106 -6.84 -8.31 11.94
C GLN A 106 -6.56 -6.84 11.68
N MET A 107 -6.66 -6.41 10.41
CA MET A 107 -6.41 -5.01 10.04
C MET A 107 -7.35 -4.05 10.76
N LYS A 108 -8.52 -4.52 11.17
CA LYS A 108 -9.48 -3.69 11.93
C LYS A 108 -8.97 -3.29 13.30
N SER A 109 -7.98 -4.01 13.82
CA SER A 109 -7.33 -3.70 15.10
C SER A 109 -6.15 -2.75 14.94
N TYR A 110 -5.77 -2.45 13.71
CA TYR A 110 -4.68 -1.53 13.39
C TYR A 110 -5.27 -0.18 13.01
N HIS A 111 -4.54 0.89 13.35
CA HIS A 111 -4.94 2.23 12.94
C HIS A 111 -4.56 2.45 11.47
N MET A 112 -5.40 1.93 10.58
CA MET A 112 -5.14 1.98 9.14
C MET A 112 -5.41 3.36 8.57
N SER A 113 -4.66 3.70 7.53
CA SER A 113 -4.86 4.90 6.76
C SER A 113 -6.30 4.92 6.21
N LYS A 114 -6.93 6.08 6.28
CA LYS A 114 -8.34 6.24 5.89
C LYS A 114 -8.59 5.82 4.43
N ALA A 115 -7.67 6.16 3.54
CA ALA A 115 -7.82 5.81 2.13
C ALA A 115 -7.79 4.29 1.90
N ASP A 116 -7.11 3.54 2.78
CA ASP A 116 -6.96 2.09 2.64
C ASP A 116 -8.16 1.30 3.15
N LEU A 117 -9.10 1.95 3.86
CA LEU A 117 -10.26 1.25 4.42
C LEU A 117 -11.11 0.58 3.34
N SER A 118 -11.24 1.19 2.18
CA SER A 118 -12.00 0.61 1.07
C SER A 118 -11.35 -0.68 0.54
N ILE A 119 -10.03 -0.75 0.58
CA ILE A 119 -9.30 -1.97 0.18
C ILE A 119 -9.59 -3.08 1.19
N ILE A 120 -9.56 -2.76 2.48
CA ILE A 120 -9.85 -3.73 3.53
C ILE A 120 -11.26 -4.29 3.36
N ASP A 121 -12.24 -3.43 3.11
CA ASP A 121 -13.61 -3.86 2.86
C ASP A 121 -13.70 -4.83 1.68
N TYR A 122 -12.97 -4.53 0.61
CA TYR A 122 -12.92 -5.41 -0.55
C TYR A 122 -12.32 -6.78 -0.18
N LEU A 123 -11.20 -6.78 0.53
CA LEU A 123 -10.52 -8.02 0.93
C LEU A 123 -11.38 -8.86 1.86
N MET A 124 -12.19 -8.24 2.72
CA MET A 124 -13.09 -8.94 3.63
C MET A 124 -14.22 -9.66 2.90
N LYS A 125 -14.63 -9.15 1.73
CA LYS A 125 -15.74 -9.72 0.94
C LYS A 125 -15.28 -10.80 -0.03
N ASN A 126 -13.99 -10.86 -0.31
CA ASN A 126 -13.42 -11.77 -1.32
C ASN A 126 -12.34 -12.72 -0.71
#